data_5e208efc925aabfc617c599e0aa25d2e
#
_entry.id   5e208efc925aabfc617c599e0aa25d2e
#
_cell.length_a   1.000
_cell.length_b   1.000
_cell.length_c   1.000
_cell.angle_alpha   90.00
_cell.angle_beta   90.00
_cell.angle_gamma   90.00
#
_symmetry.space_group_name_H-M   'P 1'
#
loop_
_entity.id
_entity.type
_entity.pdbx_description
1 polymer ?
#
loop_
_entity_poly.entity_id
_entity_poly.type
_entity_poly.pdbx_seq_one_letter_code
_entity_poly.pdbx_strand_id
1 'polypeptide(L)'
;MAVDTIYTVAGGAWFQDSLNGVAAFFNSRAGDSLIAMATAVSVIVGAATYIRTRNIMDLVKWAGFYVLVIAVLVGDKRNVQIIDLSEPAAIYQVANVPTGLAAPASLITRIGAGMAQVYDFVFARPDALTYSKTGMLFGAQLAAGSSDFRFSEPEIQRMFSDYVHNCVVGDIMLNNKY
;
A
#
# COMPACT_ATOMS: atom_id res chain seq x y z
N MET A 1 -7.25 6.54 22.16
CA MET A 1 -7.61 6.40 20.73
C MET A 1 -6.91 5.18 20.21
N ALA A 2 -7.59 4.29 19.50
CA ALA A 2 -6.93 3.15 18.86
C ALA A 2 -6.05 3.65 17.72
N VAL A 3 -4.79 3.24 17.69
CA VAL A 3 -3.85 3.55 16.62
C VAL A 3 -3.72 2.29 15.77
N ASP A 4 -4.12 2.38 14.50
CA ASP A 4 -3.95 1.30 13.56
C ASP A 4 -2.53 1.33 13.00
N THR A 5 -1.83 0.18 13.06
CA THR A 5 -0.46 0.07 12.58
C THR A 5 -0.45 -0.57 11.20
N ILE A 6 0.20 0.09 10.25
CA ILE A 6 0.42 -0.38 8.88
C ILE A 6 1.92 -0.68 8.73
N TYR A 7 2.24 -1.84 8.19
CA TYR A 7 3.61 -2.24 7.90
C TYR A 7 3.90 -2.07 6.42
N THR A 8 5.00 -1.41 6.09
CA THR A 8 5.48 -1.25 4.71
C THR A 8 6.95 -1.68 4.60
N VAL A 9 7.41 -1.85 3.38
CA VAL A 9 8.81 -2.11 3.06
C VAL A 9 9.22 -1.14 1.97
N ALA A 10 10.20 -0.29 2.25
CA ALA A 10 10.77 0.69 1.32
C ALA A 10 9.73 1.64 0.68
N GLY A 11 8.86 2.23 1.47
CA GLY A 11 7.84 3.13 0.92
C GLY A 11 7.00 3.87 1.94
N GLY A 12 7.45 3.93 3.20
CA GLY A 12 6.71 4.54 4.31
C GLY A 12 6.31 5.99 4.04
N ALA A 13 7.22 6.81 3.53
CA ALA A 13 6.97 8.21 3.19
C ALA A 13 5.90 8.37 2.09
N TRP A 14 6.02 7.61 0.99
CA TRP A 14 5.05 7.65 -0.09
C TRP A 14 3.65 7.21 0.37
N PHE A 15 3.60 6.20 1.22
CA PHE A 15 2.34 5.72 1.79
C PHE A 15 1.72 6.76 2.74
N GLN A 16 2.55 7.46 3.53
CA GLN A 16 2.14 8.58 4.35
C GLN A 16 1.52 9.70 3.52
N ASP A 17 2.17 10.12 2.44
CA ASP A 17 1.69 11.18 1.56
C ASP A 17 0.36 10.79 0.90
N SER A 18 0.25 9.54 0.46
CA SER A 18 -0.98 9.01 -0.13
C SER A 18 -2.13 9.01 0.86
N LEU A 19 -1.91 8.54 2.10
CA LEU A 19 -2.94 8.55 3.15
C LEU A 19 -3.30 9.96 3.61
N ASN A 20 -2.32 10.87 3.68
CA ASN A 20 -2.57 12.29 3.98
C ASN A 20 -3.44 12.93 2.90
N GLY A 21 -3.19 12.63 1.62
CA GLY A 21 -4.01 13.09 0.49
C GLY A 21 -5.45 12.59 0.61
N VAL A 22 -5.64 11.31 0.90
CA VAL A 22 -6.98 10.73 1.11
C VAL A 22 -7.65 11.32 2.34
N ALA A 23 -6.96 11.44 3.47
CA ALA A 23 -7.50 12.03 4.69
C ALA A 23 -7.90 13.50 4.45
N ALA A 24 -7.06 14.28 3.77
CA ALA A 24 -7.35 15.66 3.40
C ALA A 24 -8.59 15.75 2.48
N PHE A 25 -8.71 14.86 1.51
CA PHE A 25 -9.88 14.80 0.63
C PHE A 25 -11.17 14.57 1.40
N PHE A 26 -11.22 13.52 2.26
CA PHE A 26 -12.41 13.21 3.08
C PHE A 26 -12.71 14.24 4.17
N ASN A 27 -11.77 15.13 4.49
CA ASN A 27 -11.95 16.23 5.43
C ASN A 27 -12.20 17.57 4.73
N SER A 28 -12.28 17.59 3.40
CA SER A 28 -12.48 18.80 2.61
C SER A 28 -13.95 19.02 2.23
N ARG A 29 -14.31 20.27 1.90
CA ARG A 29 -15.63 20.58 1.33
C ARG A 29 -15.92 19.83 0.03
N ALA A 30 -14.90 19.52 -0.75
CA ALA A 30 -15.05 18.75 -1.97
C ALA A 30 -15.46 17.29 -1.67
N GLY A 31 -14.88 16.69 -0.64
CA GLY A 31 -15.27 15.38 -0.14
C GLY A 31 -16.72 15.35 0.33
N ASP A 32 -17.11 16.32 1.17
CA ASP A 32 -18.49 16.46 1.64
C ASP A 32 -19.48 16.61 0.47
N SER A 33 -19.13 17.40 -0.53
CA SER A 33 -19.97 17.61 -1.73
C SER A 33 -20.12 16.32 -2.55
N LEU A 34 -19.04 15.55 -2.72
CA LEU A 34 -19.08 14.26 -3.41
C LEU A 34 -19.92 13.23 -2.65
N ILE A 35 -19.77 13.17 -1.33
CA ILE A 35 -20.59 12.28 -0.49
C ILE A 35 -22.07 12.67 -0.60
N ALA A 36 -22.39 13.96 -0.58
CA ALA A 36 -23.76 14.43 -0.74
C ALA A 36 -24.34 14.06 -2.12
N MET A 37 -23.56 14.22 -3.21
CA MET A 37 -23.97 13.79 -4.55
C MET A 37 -24.17 12.27 -4.64
N ALA A 38 -23.22 11.48 -4.10
CA ALA A 38 -23.32 10.04 -4.07
C ALA A 38 -24.57 9.58 -3.28
N THR A 39 -24.87 10.26 -2.16
CA THR A 39 -26.07 10.04 -1.37
C THR A 39 -27.33 10.30 -2.17
N ALA A 40 -27.41 11.42 -2.88
CA ALA A 40 -28.56 11.78 -3.69
C ALA A 40 -28.82 10.74 -4.80
N VAL A 41 -27.76 10.36 -5.52
CA VAL A 41 -27.84 9.31 -6.56
C VAL A 41 -28.25 7.97 -5.97
N SER A 42 -27.68 7.59 -4.82
CA SER A 42 -28.00 6.36 -4.14
C SER A 42 -29.48 6.29 -3.71
N VAL A 43 -30.02 7.38 -3.20
CA VAL A 43 -31.45 7.49 -2.82
C VAL A 43 -32.34 7.31 -4.03
N ILE A 44 -32.00 7.96 -5.17
CA ILE A 44 -32.75 7.82 -6.43
C ILE A 44 -32.76 6.35 -6.90
N VAL A 45 -31.61 5.67 -6.87
CA VAL A 45 -31.50 4.26 -7.24
C VAL A 45 -32.30 3.37 -6.30
N GLY A 46 -32.24 3.62 -4.99
CA GLY A 46 -33.05 2.90 -4.00
C GLY A 46 -34.55 3.07 -4.23
N ALA A 47 -35.00 4.30 -4.50
CA ALA A 47 -36.40 4.60 -4.80
C ALA A 47 -36.85 3.92 -6.11
N ALA A 48 -36.03 3.98 -7.19
CA ALA A 48 -36.32 3.32 -8.44
C ALA A 48 -36.43 1.78 -8.29
N THR A 49 -35.56 1.19 -7.50
CA THR A 49 -35.59 -0.24 -7.18
C THR A 49 -36.87 -0.61 -6.44
N TYR A 50 -37.27 0.20 -5.45
CA TYR A 50 -38.53 -0.01 -4.71
C TYR A 50 -39.76 0.05 -5.62
N ILE A 51 -39.82 1.06 -6.53
CA ILE A 51 -40.93 1.20 -7.49
C ILE A 51 -41.03 -0.02 -8.38
N ARG A 52 -39.88 -0.59 -8.79
CA ARG A 52 -39.81 -1.76 -9.67
C ARG A 52 -40.18 -3.07 -8.98
N THR A 53 -39.66 -3.30 -7.77
CA THR A 53 -39.83 -4.57 -7.03
C THR A 53 -41.05 -4.57 -6.12
N ARG A 54 -41.53 -3.41 -5.70
CA ARG A 54 -42.58 -3.20 -4.67
C ARG A 54 -42.33 -3.97 -3.38
N ASN A 55 -41.10 -4.35 -3.12
CA ASN A 55 -40.70 -5.11 -1.95
C ASN A 55 -39.98 -4.18 -0.94
N ILE A 56 -40.64 -3.94 0.18
CA ILE A 56 -40.10 -3.11 1.26
C ILE A 56 -38.79 -3.70 1.84
N MET A 57 -38.65 -5.05 1.86
CA MET A 57 -37.47 -5.70 2.42
C MET A 57 -36.18 -5.36 1.63
N ASP A 58 -36.29 -5.21 0.31
CA ASP A 58 -35.17 -4.84 -0.54
C ASP A 58 -34.72 -3.40 -0.28
N LEU A 59 -35.66 -2.50 -0.03
CA LEU A 59 -35.38 -1.12 0.39
C LEU A 59 -34.66 -1.06 1.74
N VAL A 60 -35.12 -1.86 2.72
CA VAL A 60 -34.53 -1.92 4.05
C VAL A 60 -33.09 -2.47 4.01
N LYS A 61 -32.87 -3.54 3.23
CA LYS A 61 -31.51 -4.09 3.01
C LYS A 61 -30.59 -3.07 2.37
N TRP A 62 -31.06 -2.39 1.31
CA TRP A 62 -30.30 -1.35 0.64
C TRP A 62 -29.97 -0.20 1.60
N ALA A 63 -30.94 0.31 2.36
CA ALA A 63 -30.74 1.38 3.31
C ALA A 63 -29.75 0.99 4.43
N GLY A 64 -29.88 -0.21 4.95
CA GLY A 64 -28.97 -0.73 5.97
C GLY A 64 -27.54 -0.85 5.47
N PHE A 65 -27.33 -1.37 4.25
CA PHE A 65 -26.01 -1.44 3.63
C PHE A 65 -25.44 -0.03 3.36
N TYR A 66 -26.26 0.88 2.87
CA TYR A 66 -25.82 2.24 2.60
C TYR A 66 -25.39 2.96 3.89
N VAL A 67 -26.18 2.87 4.96
CA VAL A 67 -25.83 3.47 6.27
C VAL A 67 -24.54 2.87 6.80
N LEU A 68 -24.35 1.56 6.68
CA LEU A 68 -23.12 0.88 7.10
C LEU A 68 -21.91 1.42 6.34
N VAL A 69 -22.00 1.52 5.01
CA VAL A 69 -20.89 2.02 4.18
C VAL A 69 -20.53 3.47 4.56
N ILE A 70 -21.52 4.34 4.71
CA ILE A 70 -21.26 5.74 5.10
C ILE A 70 -20.70 5.83 6.52
N ALA A 71 -21.21 5.05 7.46
CA ALA A 71 -20.69 5.03 8.84
C ALA A 71 -19.21 4.61 8.89
N VAL A 72 -18.82 3.62 8.10
CA VAL A 72 -17.44 3.11 8.05
C VAL A 72 -16.50 4.07 7.30
N LEU A 73 -16.97 4.71 6.20
CA LEU A 73 -16.14 5.60 5.39
C LEU A 73 -16.00 7.00 5.98
N VAL A 74 -17.07 7.53 6.59
CA VAL A 74 -17.14 8.95 6.99
C VAL A 74 -17.27 9.12 8.49
N GLY A 75 -17.98 8.19 9.16
CA GLY A 75 -18.39 8.34 10.57
C GLY A 75 -17.25 8.18 11.56
N ASP A 76 -16.32 7.28 11.33
CA ASP A 76 -15.22 7.02 12.25
C ASP A 76 -13.87 7.29 11.58
N LYS A 77 -13.02 8.05 12.25
CA LYS A 77 -11.69 8.44 11.79
C LYS A 77 -10.67 7.98 12.80
N ARG A 78 -9.58 7.41 12.31
CA ARG A 78 -8.50 6.86 13.15
C ARG A 78 -7.16 7.45 12.79
N ASN A 79 -6.28 7.45 13.79
CA ASN A 79 -4.88 7.74 13.55
C ASN A 79 -4.18 6.46 13.13
N VAL A 80 -3.38 6.55 12.08
CA VAL A 80 -2.62 5.44 11.52
C VAL A 80 -1.14 5.69 11.75
N GLN A 81 -0.45 4.65 12.20
CA GLN A 81 1.00 4.63 12.34
C GLN A 81 1.57 3.70 11.27
N ILE A 82 2.48 4.22 10.46
CA ILE A 82 3.15 3.46 9.40
C ILE A 82 4.55 3.15 9.89
N ILE A 83 4.89 1.87 9.92
CA ILE A 83 6.22 1.38 10.29
C ILE A 83 6.86 0.81 9.03
N ASP A 84 7.97 1.42 8.61
CA ASP A 84 8.77 0.90 7.51
C ASP A 84 9.75 -0.16 8.05
N LEU A 85 9.59 -1.40 7.60
CA LEU A 85 10.42 -2.52 8.04
C LEU A 85 11.84 -2.47 7.45
N SER A 86 12.04 -1.73 6.36
CA SER A 86 13.36 -1.51 5.79
C SER A 86 14.16 -0.45 6.53
N GLU A 87 13.45 0.51 7.17
CA GLU A 87 14.04 1.57 7.98
C GLU A 87 13.34 1.62 9.34
N PRO A 88 13.70 0.73 10.29
CA PRO A 88 12.95 0.59 11.55
C PRO A 88 12.92 1.85 12.44
N ALA A 89 13.78 2.83 12.16
CA ALA A 89 13.78 4.13 12.84
C ALA A 89 12.76 5.11 12.26
N ALA A 90 12.23 4.86 11.07
CA ALA A 90 11.28 5.72 10.38
C ALA A 90 9.84 5.31 10.73
N ILE A 91 9.22 6.08 11.62
CA ILE A 91 7.81 5.92 11.99
C ILE A 91 7.05 7.12 11.48
N TYR A 92 6.10 6.87 10.58
CA TYR A 92 5.24 7.90 10.01
C TYR A 92 3.86 7.86 10.65
N GLN A 93 3.24 9.03 10.84
CA GLN A 93 1.91 9.12 11.42
C GLN A 93 0.97 9.91 10.52
N VAL A 94 -0.24 9.41 10.36
CA VAL A 94 -1.32 10.06 9.62
C VAL A 94 -2.54 10.14 10.51
N ALA A 95 -3.09 11.34 10.66
CA ALA A 95 -4.28 11.58 11.46
C ALA A 95 -5.54 11.60 10.57
N ASN A 96 -6.68 11.29 11.20
CA ASN A 96 -8.00 11.44 10.59
C ASN A 96 -8.22 10.59 9.31
N VAL A 97 -7.64 9.41 9.25
CA VAL A 97 -7.87 8.45 8.16
C VAL A 97 -9.22 7.76 8.37
N PRO A 98 -10.07 7.65 7.32
CA PRO A 98 -11.31 6.89 7.41
C PRO A 98 -11.07 5.45 7.87
N THR A 99 -11.85 4.96 8.84
CA THR A 99 -11.70 3.60 9.39
C THR A 99 -11.86 2.52 8.32
N GLY A 100 -12.75 2.75 7.34
CA GLY A 100 -12.94 1.84 6.21
C GLY A 100 -11.69 1.63 5.35
N LEU A 101 -10.71 2.54 5.41
CA LEU A 101 -9.42 2.40 4.75
C LEU A 101 -8.34 1.92 5.72
N ALA A 102 -8.29 2.49 6.92
CA ALA A 102 -7.28 2.19 7.92
C ALA A 102 -7.33 0.74 8.41
N ALA A 103 -8.52 0.22 8.73
CA ALA A 103 -8.68 -1.11 9.29
C ALA A 103 -8.29 -2.24 8.31
N PRO A 104 -8.80 -2.27 7.04
CA PRO A 104 -8.37 -3.28 6.08
C PRO A 104 -6.87 -3.18 5.75
N ALA A 105 -6.33 -1.97 5.60
CA ALA A 105 -4.92 -1.77 5.31
C ALA A 105 -4.04 -2.30 6.45
N SER A 106 -4.39 -2.02 7.71
CA SER A 106 -3.65 -2.52 8.87
C SER A 106 -3.74 -4.05 8.97
N LEU A 107 -4.90 -4.64 8.70
CA LEU A 107 -5.09 -6.09 8.73
C LEU A 107 -4.24 -6.79 7.65
N ILE A 108 -4.34 -6.33 6.41
CA ILE A 108 -3.62 -6.92 5.28
C ILE A 108 -2.11 -6.83 5.48
N THR A 109 -1.61 -5.66 5.92
CA THR A 109 -0.18 -5.46 6.13
C THR A 109 0.36 -6.24 7.32
N ARG A 110 -0.44 -6.43 8.39
CA ARG A 110 -0.08 -7.31 9.52
C ARG A 110 0.01 -8.77 9.09
N ILE A 111 -0.93 -9.25 8.28
CA ILE A 111 -0.88 -10.61 7.72
C ILE A 111 0.38 -10.76 6.86
N GLY A 112 0.66 -9.80 5.98
CA GLY A 112 1.86 -9.79 5.14
C GLY A 112 3.16 -9.82 5.94
N ALA A 113 3.27 -8.98 6.97
CA ALA A 113 4.43 -8.96 7.86
C ALA A 113 4.57 -10.28 8.66
N GLY A 114 3.47 -10.84 9.13
CA GLY A 114 3.46 -12.16 9.80
C GLY A 114 3.90 -13.28 8.86
N MET A 115 3.44 -13.29 7.62
CA MET A 115 3.91 -14.24 6.60
C MET A 115 5.41 -14.12 6.35
N ALA A 116 5.92 -12.89 6.21
CA ALA A 116 7.35 -12.65 6.03
C ALA A 116 8.18 -13.21 7.20
N GLN A 117 7.71 -13.03 8.45
CA GLN A 117 8.36 -13.60 9.63
C GLN A 117 8.37 -15.14 9.64
N VAL A 118 7.26 -15.76 9.21
CA VAL A 118 7.20 -17.22 9.07
C VAL A 118 8.20 -17.72 8.01
N TYR A 119 8.32 -17.02 6.89
CA TYR A 119 9.33 -17.35 5.88
C TYR A 119 10.75 -17.20 6.41
N ASP A 120 11.06 -16.17 7.19
CA ASP A 120 12.38 -15.99 7.81
C ASP A 120 12.69 -17.13 8.80
N PHE A 121 11.70 -17.60 9.53
CA PHE A 121 11.86 -18.72 10.46
C PHE A 121 12.13 -20.05 9.75
N VAL A 122 11.43 -20.30 8.62
CA VAL A 122 11.58 -21.55 7.85
C VAL A 122 12.87 -21.57 7.02
N PHE A 123 13.24 -20.43 6.46
CA PHE A 123 14.41 -20.28 5.62
C PHE A 123 15.47 -19.46 6.33
N ALA A 124 16.32 -20.10 7.14
CA ALA A 124 17.42 -19.44 7.82
C ALA A 124 18.36 -18.76 6.80
N ARG A 125 18.30 -17.44 6.72
CA ARG A 125 19.09 -16.60 5.80
C ARG A 125 19.94 -15.59 6.57
N PRO A 126 21.03 -15.06 5.97
CA PRO A 126 21.79 -13.96 6.56
C PRO A 126 20.86 -12.77 6.86
N ASP A 127 21.07 -12.09 7.99
CA ASP A 127 20.24 -10.98 8.50
C ASP A 127 19.97 -9.85 7.50
N ALA A 128 20.88 -9.63 6.53
CA ALA A 128 20.73 -8.62 5.50
C ALA A 128 19.65 -8.97 4.45
N LEU A 129 19.23 -10.24 4.38
CA LEU A 129 18.33 -10.77 3.35
C LEU A 129 17.05 -11.35 3.94
N THR A 130 16.67 -10.94 5.15
CA THR A 130 15.45 -11.42 5.81
C THR A 130 14.20 -10.85 5.14
N TYR A 131 13.20 -11.68 4.89
CA TYR A 131 11.92 -11.26 4.29
C TYR A 131 11.14 -10.29 5.19
N SER A 132 11.33 -10.34 6.51
CA SER A 132 10.74 -9.39 7.44
C SER A 132 11.25 -7.95 7.27
N LYS A 133 12.49 -7.78 6.79
CA LYS A 133 13.09 -6.48 6.50
C LYS A 133 12.91 -6.05 5.04
N THR A 134 12.97 -7.00 4.12
CA THR A 134 12.93 -6.72 2.67
C THR A 134 11.55 -6.94 2.04
N GLY A 135 10.64 -7.61 2.76
CA GLY A 135 9.36 -8.04 2.22
C GLY A 135 9.56 -9.02 1.05
N MET A 136 8.52 -9.20 0.27
CA MET A 136 8.59 -9.98 -0.98
C MET A 136 9.25 -9.20 -2.14
N LEU A 137 9.71 -7.96 -1.87
CA LEU A 137 10.35 -7.07 -2.85
C LEU A 137 11.89 -7.24 -2.89
N PHE A 138 12.40 -8.40 -2.48
CA PHE A 138 13.84 -8.69 -2.48
C PHE A 138 14.51 -8.33 -3.82
N GLY A 139 13.89 -8.66 -4.94
CA GLY A 139 14.40 -8.31 -6.26
C GLY A 139 14.49 -6.80 -6.51
N ALA A 140 13.50 -6.04 -6.04
CA ALA A 140 13.50 -4.58 -6.17
C ALA A 140 14.57 -3.92 -5.28
N GLN A 141 14.79 -4.43 -4.09
CA GLN A 141 15.85 -3.94 -3.20
C GLN A 141 17.24 -4.32 -3.69
N LEU A 142 17.40 -5.52 -4.26
CA LEU A 142 18.65 -5.90 -4.91
C LEU A 142 18.96 -4.98 -6.09
N ALA A 143 17.95 -4.64 -6.89
CA ALA A 143 18.10 -3.69 -8.00
C ALA A 143 18.42 -2.26 -7.50
N ALA A 144 17.75 -1.78 -6.45
CA ALA A 144 18.04 -0.48 -5.84
C ALA A 144 19.43 -0.45 -5.21
N GLY A 145 19.83 -1.48 -4.47
CA GLY A 145 21.17 -1.60 -3.89
C GLY A 145 22.27 -1.72 -4.94
N SER A 146 21.99 -2.33 -6.09
CA SER A 146 22.94 -2.41 -7.20
C SER A 146 23.14 -1.09 -7.92
N SER A 147 22.14 -0.18 -7.89
CA SER A 147 22.25 1.16 -8.48
C SER A 147 23.15 2.08 -7.66
N ASP A 148 23.26 1.87 -6.36
CA ASP A 148 24.13 2.61 -5.45
C ASP A 148 25.54 2.00 -5.31
N PHE A 149 25.77 0.87 -5.97
CA PHE A 149 27.06 0.18 -5.92
C PHE A 149 28.11 1.02 -6.66
N ARG A 150 28.99 1.68 -5.93
CA ARG A 150 30.11 2.44 -6.46
C ARG A 150 31.40 1.67 -6.21
N PHE A 151 32.09 1.37 -7.28
CA PHE A 151 33.46 0.85 -7.15
C PHE A 151 34.38 1.96 -6.63
N SER A 152 35.01 1.73 -5.50
CA SER A 152 35.96 2.69 -4.91
C SER A 152 37.25 2.79 -5.72
N GLU A 153 37.59 1.78 -6.49
CA GLU A 153 38.82 1.73 -7.30
C GLU A 153 38.48 1.88 -8.78
N PRO A 154 39.12 2.85 -9.46
CA PRO A 154 38.86 3.13 -10.88
C PRO A 154 39.27 1.97 -11.79
N GLU A 155 40.16 1.10 -11.36
CA GLU A 155 40.59 -0.08 -12.11
C GLU A 155 39.50 -1.15 -12.15
N ILE A 156 38.83 -1.41 -11.02
CA ILE A 156 37.69 -2.33 -10.91
C ILE A 156 36.52 -1.79 -11.72
N GLN A 157 36.28 -0.48 -11.69
CA GLN A 157 35.23 0.14 -12.48
C GLN A 157 35.43 -0.05 -13.99
N ARG A 158 36.66 0.06 -14.48
CA ARG A 158 36.99 -0.20 -15.88
C ARG A 158 36.80 -1.66 -16.24
N MET A 159 37.31 -2.58 -15.43
CA MET A 159 37.17 -4.02 -15.67
C MET A 159 35.69 -4.45 -15.69
N PHE A 160 34.87 -3.89 -14.79
CA PHE A 160 33.42 -4.17 -14.77
C PHE A 160 32.71 -3.58 -15.99
N SER A 161 33.05 -2.36 -16.39
CA SER A 161 32.52 -1.72 -17.61
C SER A 161 32.87 -2.54 -18.85
N ASP A 162 34.11 -3.00 -18.96
CA ASP A 162 34.58 -3.83 -20.09
C ASP A 162 33.89 -5.19 -20.09
N TYR A 163 33.67 -5.80 -18.93
CA TYR A 163 32.91 -7.04 -18.81
C TYR A 163 31.45 -6.87 -19.26
N VAL A 164 30.76 -5.83 -18.78
CA VAL A 164 29.37 -5.55 -19.18
C VAL A 164 29.29 -5.30 -20.68
N HIS A 165 30.19 -4.48 -21.23
CA HIS A 165 30.16 -4.12 -22.63
C HIS A 165 30.48 -5.31 -23.56
N ASN A 166 31.49 -6.08 -23.23
CA ASN A 166 31.95 -7.16 -24.09
C ASN A 166 31.21 -8.50 -23.89
N CYS A 167 30.81 -8.79 -22.66
CA CYS A 167 30.18 -10.08 -22.35
C CYS A 167 28.65 -9.98 -22.28
N VAL A 168 28.11 -8.98 -21.57
CA VAL A 168 26.66 -8.89 -21.36
C VAL A 168 25.96 -8.31 -22.57
N VAL A 169 26.42 -7.14 -23.03
CA VAL A 169 25.81 -6.45 -24.18
C VAL A 169 26.07 -7.25 -25.46
N GLY A 170 27.26 -7.84 -25.60
CA GLY A 170 27.62 -8.71 -26.73
C GLY A 170 26.73 -9.97 -26.78
N ASP A 171 26.47 -10.63 -25.65
CA ASP A 171 25.59 -11.81 -25.59
C ASP A 171 24.13 -11.48 -25.89
N ILE A 172 23.66 -10.34 -25.38
CA ILE A 172 22.30 -9.85 -25.69
C ILE A 172 22.12 -9.56 -27.17
N MET A 173 23.08 -8.87 -27.78
CA MET A 173 23.00 -8.50 -29.20
C MET A 173 23.18 -9.68 -30.15
N LEU A 174 24.08 -10.62 -29.83
CA LEU A 174 24.35 -11.75 -30.68
C LEU A 174 23.31 -12.89 -30.59
N ASN A 175 22.75 -13.07 -29.39
CA ASN A 175 21.83 -14.18 -29.13
C ASN A 175 20.35 -13.75 -29.15
N ASN A 176 20.06 -12.49 -29.44
CA ASN A 176 18.68 -11.95 -29.55
C ASN A 176 17.79 -12.34 -28.36
N LYS A 177 18.37 -12.38 -27.15
CA LYS A 177 17.67 -12.66 -25.90
C LYS A 177 17.08 -11.35 -25.38
N TYR A 178 15.78 -11.12 -25.69
CA TYR A 178 14.96 -10.05 -25.12
C TYR A 178 14.07 -10.60 -24.03
#